data_63a06bccd3e54a118c37fa352978c4bb
#
_entry.id   63a06bccd3e54a118c37fa352978c4bb
#
_cell.length_a   1.000
_cell.length_b   1.000
_cell.length_c   1.000
_cell.angle_alpha   90.00
_cell.angle_beta   90.00
_cell.angle_gamma   90.00
#
_symmetry.space_group_name_H-M   'P 1'
#
loop_
_entity.id
_entity.type
_entity.pdbx_description
1 polymer ?
#
loop_
_entity_poly.entity_id
_entity_poly.type
_entity_poly.pdbx_seq_one_letter_code
_entity_poly.pdbx_strand_id
1 'polypeptide(L)'
;MNRRLRLLAVAAFLAAWPAAARPAPLAPRRYELDLAVDFKEERIAGSARITLENTGASALSEASFLLYRLLTVTAVRGSDGAPLAFSHNVVAFEDDPKRQANQVRVLLTPPLEPGASAVVEIAYGGYLAGYVETGALYIQDRVDEAFTILREDADAYPTVRAPSFESIRAAPPPEFDYVARINVPESHVVANGGELVERTVRDGRATYVYRNLRPAWRMDFAIARFRTLEAPGLRVFALPQDTAGAERVLRAAGACMALFRGWFGPLQDAPAFTIIEIPDGWGSQADVTSILQAAAAFRDPGQMHELYHEISHLWNVPARDASFCRWNEGLAAFLEALAAEKLDGTPTLDAQAEKVARRLRERAAEDPRLRTVPMIDYGKAGMTGDSYRTGMLMFYALYRLAGPEAFNAIVGGYYREHQARGGTTADFVRRSETIGGPGVAPLFQDWLFTTHWLDILASGAKVRELANRYRP
;
A
#
# COMPACT_ATOMS: atom_id res chain seq x y z
N MET A 1 -4.68 -53.65 -52.91
CA MET A 1 -4.74 -52.19 -53.20
C MET A 1 -5.71 -51.56 -52.23
N ASN A 2 -5.26 -51.27 -50.99
CA ASN A 2 -6.09 -50.66 -49.96
C ASN A 2 -5.24 -49.62 -49.21
N ARG A 3 -5.51 -48.38 -49.49
CA ARG A 3 -4.98 -47.20 -48.74
C ARG A 3 -5.84 -47.03 -47.47
N ARG A 4 -5.27 -47.26 -46.31
CA ARG A 4 -5.86 -46.85 -45.02
C ARG A 4 -5.50 -45.43 -44.71
N LEU A 5 -6.50 -44.53 -44.74
CA LEU A 5 -6.42 -43.20 -44.16
C LEU A 5 -6.26 -43.33 -42.63
N ARG A 6 -5.21 -42.78 -42.08
CA ARG A 6 -5.07 -42.50 -40.63
C ARG A 6 -5.60 -41.09 -40.36
N LEU A 7 -6.76 -41.01 -39.71
CA LEU A 7 -7.25 -39.77 -39.06
C LEU A 7 -6.40 -39.52 -37.82
N LEU A 8 -5.67 -38.43 -37.83
CA LEU A 8 -5.05 -37.85 -36.66
C LEU A 8 -6.12 -37.01 -35.92
N ALA A 9 -6.55 -37.50 -34.75
CA ALA A 9 -7.35 -36.74 -33.82
C ALA A 9 -6.43 -35.72 -33.12
N VAL A 10 -6.61 -34.46 -33.45
CA VAL A 10 -6.00 -33.35 -32.70
C VAL A 10 -6.85 -33.14 -31.45
N ALA A 11 -6.39 -33.64 -30.32
CA ALA A 11 -6.95 -33.32 -29.02
C ALA A 11 -6.57 -31.88 -28.68
N ALA A 12 -7.53 -30.98 -28.79
CA ALA A 12 -7.40 -29.60 -28.27
C ALA A 12 -7.37 -29.67 -26.73
N PHE A 13 -6.20 -29.52 -26.14
CA PHE A 13 -6.06 -29.22 -24.74
C PHE A 13 -6.55 -27.78 -24.51
N LEU A 14 -7.79 -27.64 -24.11
CA LEU A 14 -8.29 -26.44 -23.47
C LEU A 14 -7.57 -26.36 -22.09
N ALA A 15 -6.44 -25.68 -22.05
CA ALA A 15 -5.86 -25.25 -20.79
C ALA A 15 -6.88 -24.34 -20.12
N ALA A 16 -7.50 -24.81 -19.03
CA ALA A 16 -8.29 -23.97 -18.16
C ALA A 16 -7.35 -22.90 -17.60
N TRP A 17 -7.51 -21.67 -18.05
CA TRP A 17 -6.90 -20.52 -17.41
C TRP A 17 -7.38 -20.49 -15.96
N PRO A 18 -6.48 -20.32 -14.97
CA PRO A 18 -6.92 -20.10 -13.60
C PRO A 18 -7.87 -18.91 -13.61
N ALA A 19 -9.05 -19.08 -13.04
CA ALA A 19 -10.02 -18.01 -12.90
C ALA A 19 -9.32 -16.86 -12.19
N ALA A 20 -9.36 -15.68 -12.80
CA ALA A 20 -8.89 -14.46 -12.15
C ALA A 20 -9.51 -14.40 -10.75
N ALA A 21 -8.69 -14.12 -9.73
CA ALA A 21 -9.17 -14.00 -8.36
C ALA A 21 -10.34 -13.01 -8.36
N ARG A 22 -11.53 -13.52 -8.02
CA ARG A 22 -12.72 -12.67 -7.96
C ARG A 22 -12.56 -11.74 -6.74
N PRO A 23 -12.82 -10.45 -6.89
CA PRO A 23 -12.89 -9.57 -5.72
C PRO A 23 -13.86 -10.15 -4.70
N ALA A 24 -13.60 -9.92 -3.42
CA ALA A 24 -14.51 -10.35 -2.37
C ALA A 24 -15.93 -9.85 -2.70
N PRO A 25 -16.96 -10.68 -2.58
CA PRO A 25 -18.31 -10.32 -3.02
C PRO A 25 -18.93 -9.20 -2.18
N LEU A 26 -18.30 -8.81 -1.09
CA LEU A 26 -18.74 -7.76 -0.18
C LEU A 26 -17.68 -6.66 -0.11
N ALA A 27 -18.07 -5.42 -0.42
CA ALA A 27 -17.19 -4.25 -0.37
C ALA A 27 -17.69 -3.21 0.64
N PRO A 28 -16.86 -2.69 1.54
CA PRO A 28 -17.19 -1.51 2.31
C PRO A 28 -17.24 -0.30 1.37
N ARG A 29 -18.23 0.59 1.58
CA ARG A 29 -18.39 1.85 0.84
C ARG A 29 -18.20 3.05 1.74
N ARG A 30 -18.52 2.91 3.02
CA ARG A 30 -18.39 3.97 4.01
C ARG A 30 -18.17 3.39 5.40
N TYR A 31 -17.26 4.04 6.14
CA TYR A 31 -17.10 3.84 7.58
C TYR A 31 -17.49 5.11 8.35
N GLU A 32 -18.20 4.92 9.44
CA GLU A 32 -18.35 5.90 10.50
C GLU A 32 -17.79 5.26 11.78
N LEU A 33 -16.61 5.73 12.19
CA LEU A 33 -15.87 5.19 13.32
C LEU A 33 -15.99 6.13 14.52
N ASP A 34 -16.33 5.59 15.69
CA ASP A 34 -16.36 6.33 16.96
C ASP A 34 -15.61 5.52 18.02
N LEU A 35 -14.39 5.97 18.38
CA LEU A 35 -13.51 5.26 19.30
C LEU A 35 -13.01 6.17 20.40
N ALA A 36 -12.93 5.62 21.60
CA ALA A 36 -12.23 6.19 22.75
C ALA A 36 -10.98 5.35 23.07
N VAL A 37 -9.87 6.04 23.35
CA VAL A 37 -8.61 5.42 23.78
C VAL A 37 -8.40 5.72 25.26
N ASP A 38 -8.14 4.67 26.03
CA ASP A 38 -7.77 4.74 27.44
C ASP A 38 -6.35 4.20 27.62
N PHE A 39 -5.40 5.11 27.85
CA PHE A 39 -3.99 4.74 28.03
C PHE A 39 -3.72 4.09 29.39
N LYS A 40 -4.51 4.41 30.41
CA LYS A 40 -4.34 3.82 31.75
C LYS A 40 -4.71 2.34 31.76
N GLU A 41 -5.79 2.01 31.05
CA GLU A 41 -6.27 0.64 30.92
C GLU A 41 -5.73 -0.05 29.65
N GLU A 42 -4.90 0.62 28.86
CA GLU A 42 -4.32 0.15 27.58
C GLU A 42 -5.38 -0.39 26.59
N ARG A 43 -6.54 0.27 26.52
CA ARG A 43 -7.73 -0.21 25.80
C ARG A 43 -8.27 0.80 24.81
N ILE A 44 -8.97 0.25 23.82
CA ILE A 44 -9.89 1.01 22.98
C ILE A 44 -11.31 0.50 23.17
N ALA A 45 -12.29 1.38 22.99
CA ALA A 45 -13.71 1.01 22.97
C ALA A 45 -14.51 1.95 22.10
N GLY A 46 -15.52 1.46 21.43
CA GLY A 46 -16.39 2.25 20.57
C GLY A 46 -17.19 1.42 19.58
N SER A 47 -17.48 2.02 18.43
CA SER A 47 -18.23 1.35 17.36
C SER A 47 -17.73 1.73 15.97
N ALA A 48 -17.99 0.85 15.02
CA ALA A 48 -17.85 1.10 13.59
C ALA A 48 -19.19 0.82 12.90
N ARG A 49 -19.75 1.85 12.25
CA ARG A 49 -20.93 1.75 11.38
C ARG A 49 -20.43 1.67 9.94
N ILE A 50 -20.74 0.55 9.27
CA ILE A 50 -20.14 0.20 7.97
C ILE A 50 -21.29 0.06 6.95
N THR A 51 -21.23 0.84 5.88
CA THR A 51 -22.08 0.63 4.70
C THR A 51 -21.38 -0.35 3.77
N LEU A 52 -22.04 -1.47 3.52
CA LEU A 52 -21.57 -2.58 2.70
C LEU A 52 -22.35 -2.64 1.40
N GLU A 53 -21.72 -3.05 0.32
CA GLU A 53 -22.37 -3.35 -0.96
C GLU A 53 -22.02 -4.79 -1.39
N ASN A 54 -23.02 -5.54 -1.82
CA ASN A 54 -22.80 -6.82 -2.46
C ASN A 54 -22.38 -6.60 -3.92
N THR A 55 -21.10 -6.74 -4.21
CA THR A 55 -20.52 -6.63 -5.55
C THR A 55 -20.48 -7.97 -6.29
N GLY A 56 -20.93 -9.04 -5.64
CA GLY A 56 -21.03 -10.40 -6.21
C GLY A 56 -22.25 -10.60 -7.07
N ALA A 57 -22.37 -11.82 -7.62
CA ALA A 57 -23.47 -12.23 -8.49
C ALA A 57 -24.58 -13.00 -7.76
N SER A 58 -24.44 -13.23 -6.44
CA SER A 58 -25.39 -14.02 -5.64
C SER A 58 -25.74 -13.27 -4.36
N ALA A 59 -26.95 -13.50 -3.82
CA ALA A 59 -27.35 -12.98 -2.53
C ALA A 59 -26.42 -13.46 -1.40
N LEU A 60 -26.09 -12.58 -0.46
CA LEU A 60 -25.24 -12.87 0.69
C LEU A 60 -26.07 -12.91 1.97
N SER A 61 -26.05 -14.05 2.66
CA SER A 61 -26.69 -14.22 3.97
C SER A 61 -25.80 -13.92 5.15
N GLU A 62 -24.51 -13.69 4.91
CA GLU A 62 -23.50 -13.42 5.97
C GLU A 62 -22.50 -12.36 5.51
N ALA A 63 -22.10 -11.49 6.44
CA ALA A 63 -20.95 -10.59 6.30
C ALA A 63 -19.85 -11.03 7.28
N SER A 64 -18.60 -11.13 6.80
CA SER A 64 -17.44 -11.50 7.60
C SER A 64 -16.48 -10.33 7.74
N PHE A 65 -16.04 -10.09 8.96
CA PHE A 65 -15.08 -9.05 9.30
C PHE A 65 -13.92 -9.64 10.10
N LEU A 66 -12.76 -9.01 10.02
CA LEU A 66 -11.66 -9.25 10.94
C LEU A 66 -11.51 -8.08 11.91
N LEU A 67 -11.19 -8.41 13.15
CA LEU A 67 -10.75 -7.51 14.20
C LEU A 67 -9.48 -8.05 14.83
N TYR A 68 -8.70 -7.18 15.48
CA TYR A 68 -7.56 -7.62 16.26
C TYR A 68 -7.98 -8.69 17.30
N ARG A 69 -7.16 -9.71 17.48
CA ARG A 69 -7.48 -10.91 18.28
C ARG A 69 -7.94 -10.66 19.72
N LEU A 70 -7.54 -9.52 20.33
CA LEU A 70 -7.92 -9.14 21.70
C LEU A 70 -9.07 -8.11 21.77
N LEU A 71 -9.68 -7.77 20.61
CA LEU A 71 -10.88 -6.97 20.57
C LEU A 71 -12.11 -7.87 20.58
N THR A 72 -13.04 -7.57 21.48
CA THR A 72 -14.28 -8.32 21.65
C THR A 72 -15.46 -7.53 21.14
N VAL A 73 -16.32 -8.14 20.34
CA VAL A 73 -17.60 -7.56 19.91
C VAL A 73 -18.63 -7.70 21.00
N THR A 74 -19.27 -6.60 21.35
CA THR A 74 -20.30 -6.55 22.41
C THR A 74 -21.71 -6.46 21.86
N ALA A 75 -21.89 -5.88 20.65
CA ALA A 75 -23.18 -5.80 19.99
C ALA A 75 -23.00 -5.62 18.48
N VAL A 76 -23.97 -6.11 17.70
CA VAL A 76 -24.07 -5.85 16.26
C VAL A 76 -25.52 -5.42 15.97
N ARG A 77 -25.70 -4.35 15.18
CA ARG A 77 -26.99 -3.76 14.84
C ARG A 77 -27.11 -3.49 13.34
N GLY A 78 -28.33 -3.53 12.84
CA GLY A 78 -28.65 -3.10 11.47
C GLY A 78 -28.88 -1.58 11.37
N SER A 79 -29.27 -1.14 10.17
CA SER A 79 -29.54 0.28 9.86
C SER A 79 -30.63 0.92 10.71
N ASP A 80 -31.59 0.14 11.15
CA ASP A 80 -32.74 0.53 11.99
C ASP A 80 -32.43 0.45 13.51
N GLY A 81 -31.19 0.07 13.86
CA GLY A 81 -30.75 -0.15 15.23
C GLY A 81 -31.17 -1.51 15.82
N ALA A 82 -31.88 -2.35 15.06
CA ALA A 82 -32.26 -3.69 15.50
C ALA A 82 -31.01 -4.59 15.64
N PRO A 83 -30.99 -5.48 16.66
CA PRO A 83 -29.86 -6.39 16.85
C PRO A 83 -29.79 -7.41 15.69
N LEU A 84 -28.58 -7.64 15.20
CA LEU A 84 -28.27 -8.70 14.24
C LEU A 84 -27.62 -9.87 14.97
N ALA A 85 -27.95 -11.09 14.53
CA ALA A 85 -27.29 -12.29 15.03
C ALA A 85 -25.84 -12.32 14.53
N PHE A 86 -24.91 -12.58 15.43
CA PHE A 86 -23.48 -12.66 15.11
C PHE A 86 -22.76 -13.73 15.95
N SER A 87 -21.63 -14.15 15.45
CA SER A 87 -20.65 -14.93 16.20
C SER A 87 -19.25 -14.34 15.99
N HIS A 88 -18.36 -14.56 16.94
CA HIS A 88 -16.96 -14.21 16.75
C HIS A 88 -16.03 -15.18 17.45
N ASN A 89 -14.89 -15.48 16.83
CA ASN A 89 -13.83 -16.31 17.40
C ASN A 89 -12.48 -15.98 16.80
N VAL A 90 -11.45 -16.21 17.60
CA VAL A 90 -10.07 -16.04 17.15
C VAL A 90 -9.71 -17.17 16.20
N VAL A 91 -9.25 -16.82 15.00
CA VAL A 91 -8.79 -17.74 13.97
C VAL A 91 -7.35 -17.40 13.58
N ALA A 92 -6.57 -18.41 13.21
CA ALA A 92 -5.26 -18.19 12.60
C ALA A 92 -5.42 -17.90 11.10
N PHE A 93 -4.48 -17.15 10.52
CA PHE A 93 -4.40 -17.00 9.08
C PHE A 93 -3.96 -18.32 8.44
N GLU A 94 -4.57 -18.67 7.32
CA GLU A 94 -4.30 -19.94 6.63
C GLU A 94 -2.85 -20.04 6.15
N ASP A 95 -2.28 -18.92 5.68
CA ASP A 95 -0.95 -18.78 5.11
C ASP A 95 0.11 -18.20 6.08
N ASP A 96 -0.30 -17.79 7.28
CA ASP A 96 0.59 -17.41 8.40
C ASP A 96 -0.06 -17.73 9.75
N PRO A 97 0.07 -18.96 10.25
CA PRO A 97 -0.58 -19.38 11.50
C PRO A 97 -0.14 -18.60 12.74
N LYS A 98 0.95 -17.84 12.70
CA LYS A 98 1.37 -16.96 13.80
C LYS A 98 0.47 -15.73 13.91
N ARG A 99 -0.10 -15.28 12.79
CA ARG A 99 -1.08 -14.19 12.78
C ARG A 99 -2.45 -14.73 13.11
N GLN A 100 -3.09 -14.11 14.09
CA GLN A 100 -4.43 -14.45 14.54
C GLN A 100 -5.30 -13.20 14.53
N ALA A 101 -6.54 -13.32 14.09
CA ALA A 101 -7.54 -12.26 14.15
C ALA A 101 -8.85 -12.79 14.75
N ASN A 102 -9.64 -11.90 15.32
CA ASN A 102 -11.00 -12.20 15.72
C ASN A 102 -11.91 -12.10 14.50
N GLN A 103 -12.36 -13.24 13.96
CA GLN A 103 -13.31 -13.29 12.86
C GLN A 103 -14.73 -13.08 13.38
N VAL A 104 -15.38 -12.04 12.91
CA VAL A 104 -16.76 -11.68 13.25
C VAL A 104 -17.65 -12.03 12.07
N ARG A 105 -18.64 -12.90 12.25
CA ARG A 105 -19.64 -13.28 11.26
C ARG A 105 -20.99 -12.74 11.66
N VAL A 106 -21.62 -11.98 10.77
CA VAL A 106 -22.91 -11.31 11.00
C VAL A 106 -23.94 -11.86 10.02
N LEU A 107 -25.03 -12.38 10.51
CA LEU A 107 -26.14 -12.83 9.67
C LEU A 107 -26.91 -11.64 9.11
N LEU A 108 -27.04 -11.59 7.80
CA LEU A 108 -27.80 -10.58 7.07
C LEU A 108 -29.23 -11.10 6.87
N THR A 109 -30.20 -10.41 7.46
CA THR A 109 -31.61 -10.78 7.36
C THR A 109 -32.44 -9.55 7.00
N PRO A 110 -33.05 -9.48 5.79
CA PRO A 110 -32.96 -10.46 4.71
C PRO A 110 -31.55 -10.58 4.09
N PRO A 111 -31.25 -11.62 3.29
CA PRO A 111 -30.01 -11.70 2.53
C PRO A 111 -29.79 -10.47 1.65
N LEU A 112 -28.54 -10.07 1.50
CA LEU A 112 -28.14 -8.90 0.71
C LEU A 112 -28.04 -9.27 -0.77
N GLU A 113 -28.97 -8.81 -1.57
CA GLU A 113 -29.04 -9.07 -3.01
C GLU A 113 -27.84 -8.44 -3.78
N PRO A 114 -27.46 -8.97 -4.96
CA PRO A 114 -26.46 -8.37 -5.82
C PRO A 114 -26.74 -6.88 -6.11
N GLY A 115 -25.73 -6.02 -5.92
CA GLY A 115 -25.82 -4.58 -6.10
C GLY A 115 -26.56 -3.85 -4.97
N ALA A 116 -27.15 -4.56 -4.00
CA ALA A 116 -27.79 -3.93 -2.85
C ALA A 116 -26.76 -3.54 -1.77
N SER A 117 -27.18 -2.58 -0.92
CA SER A 117 -26.38 -2.11 0.21
C SER A 117 -27.04 -2.42 1.54
N ALA A 118 -26.23 -2.70 2.56
CA ALA A 118 -26.65 -2.87 3.94
C ALA A 118 -25.76 -2.05 4.88
N VAL A 119 -26.28 -1.71 6.04
CA VAL A 119 -25.51 -1.07 7.10
C VAL A 119 -25.40 -2.02 8.28
N VAL A 120 -24.17 -2.22 8.75
CA VAL A 120 -23.86 -3.00 9.94
C VAL A 120 -23.09 -2.10 10.91
N GLU A 121 -23.57 -1.98 12.13
CA GLU A 121 -22.89 -1.29 13.23
C GLU A 121 -22.36 -2.32 14.21
N ILE A 122 -21.05 -2.30 14.46
CA ILE A 122 -20.35 -3.24 15.35
C ILE A 122 -19.79 -2.45 16.52
N ALA A 123 -20.30 -2.71 17.72
CA ALA A 123 -19.74 -2.19 18.97
C ALA A 123 -18.67 -3.16 19.50
N TYR A 124 -17.48 -2.64 19.81
CA TYR A 124 -16.35 -3.46 20.22
C TYR A 124 -15.40 -2.73 21.14
N GLY A 125 -14.52 -3.47 21.78
CA GLY A 125 -13.47 -2.91 22.61
C GLY A 125 -12.52 -3.98 23.13
N GLY A 126 -11.38 -3.57 23.65
CA GLY A 126 -10.38 -4.47 24.17
C GLY A 126 -8.99 -3.88 24.07
N TYR A 127 -7.99 -4.75 24.01
CA TYR A 127 -6.58 -4.41 24.03
C TYR A 127 -5.97 -4.46 22.63
N LEU A 128 -4.94 -3.64 22.39
CA LEU A 128 -3.99 -3.80 21.29
C LEU A 128 -2.60 -4.04 21.89
N ALA A 129 -2.01 -5.18 21.60
CA ALA A 129 -0.71 -5.59 22.15
C ALA A 129 0.30 -6.00 21.06
N GLY A 130 -0.01 -5.71 19.77
CA GLY A 130 0.81 -6.05 18.63
C GLY A 130 0.86 -7.54 18.29
N TYR A 131 1.72 -7.86 17.34
CA TYR A 131 1.98 -9.23 16.87
C TYR A 131 3.49 -9.47 16.80
N VAL A 132 4.21 -9.20 17.89
CA VAL A 132 5.69 -9.31 17.95
C VAL A 132 6.18 -10.68 17.48
N GLU A 133 5.41 -11.73 17.77
CA GLU A 133 5.70 -13.12 17.39
C GLU A 133 5.73 -13.37 15.87
N THR A 134 5.10 -12.51 15.06
CA THR A 134 5.13 -12.63 13.60
C THR A 134 6.40 -12.08 12.98
N GLY A 135 7.10 -11.18 13.68
CA GLY A 135 8.23 -10.43 13.18
C GLY A 135 7.88 -9.36 12.13
N ALA A 136 6.58 -9.13 11.87
CA ALA A 136 6.14 -8.14 10.91
C ALA A 136 6.18 -6.73 11.51
N LEU A 137 6.84 -5.81 10.83
CA LEU A 137 7.02 -4.42 11.30
C LEU A 137 5.70 -3.64 11.34
N TYR A 138 4.77 -3.96 10.45
CA TYR A 138 3.51 -3.24 10.26
C TYR A 138 2.38 -3.63 11.20
N ILE A 139 2.62 -4.50 12.17
CA ILE A 139 1.59 -4.99 13.09
C ILE A 139 2.07 -4.96 14.55
N GLN A 140 2.84 -3.92 14.89
CA GLN A 140 3.30 -3.66 16.25
C GLN A 140 2.33 -2.78 17.05
N ASP A 141 1.14 -2.53 16.49
CA ASP A 141 0.13 -1.63 17.03
C ASP A 141 -0.27 -2.03 18.45
N ARG A 142 -0.19 -1.08 19.36
CA ARG A 142 -0.56 -1.22 20.77
C ARG A 142 -1.11 0.10 21.29
N VAL A 143 -1.86 0.03 22.37
CA VAL A 143 -2.28 1.22 23.13
C VAL A 143 -1.18 1.56 24.12
N ASP A 144 -0.51 2.70 23.92
CA ASP A 144 0.59 3.19 24.73
C ASP A 144 0.55 4.73 24.76
N GLU A 145 0.75 5.34 25.93
CA GLU A 145 0.69 6.80 26.11
C GLU A 145 1.74 7.56 25.26
N ALA A 146 2.90 6.94 25.01
CA ALA A 146 3.95 7.56 24.22
C ALA A 146 3.59 7.59 22.73
N PHE A 147 3.01 6.49 22.23
CA PHE A 147 2.60 6.35 20.84
C PHE A 147 1.60 5.21 20.65
N THR A 148 0.46 5.51 20.09
CA THR A 148 -0.55 4.53 19.66
C THR A 148 -0.86 4.75 18.18
N ILE A 149 -1.07 3.67 17.44
CA ILE A 149 -1.63 3.74 16.10
C ILE A 149 -2.79 2.75 15.98
N LEU A 150 -3.87 3.21 15.35
CA LEU A 150 -5.05 2.41 14.99
C LEU A 150 -5.08 2.32 13.48
N ARG A 151 -4.82 1.14 12.93
CA ARG A 151 -4.73 0.97 11.47
C ARG A 151 -5.22 -0.40 11.00
N GLU A 152 -5.42 -0.48 9.69
CA GLU A 152 -5.93 -1.65 8.99
C GLU A 152 -5.00 -2.87 9.11
N ASP A 153 -3.69 -2.66 9.05
CA ASP A 153 -2.71 -3.76 9.12
C ASP A 153 -2.86 -4.61 10.39
N ALA A 154 -3.26 -4.00 11.51
CA ALA A 154 -3.47 -4.68 12.78
C ALA A 154 -4.94 -5.03 13.07
N ASP A 155 -5.84 -4.82 12.13
CA ASP A 155 -7.29 -5.01 12.34
C ASP A 155 -7.82 -4.22 13.56
N ALA A 156 -7.34 -2.98 13.75
CA ALA A 156 -7.74 -2.14 14.89
C ALA A 156 -9.21 -1.68 14.82
N TYR A 157 -9.83 -1.85 13.67
CA TYR A 157 -11.27 -1.67 13.41
C TYR A 157 -11.76 -2.79 12.48
N PRO A 158 -13.09 -3.05 12.39
CA PRO A 158 -13.61 -4.15 11.57
C PRO A 158 -13.25 -3.98 10.09
N THR A 159 -12.50 -4.92 9.53
CA THR A 159 -12.11 -4.94 8.12
C THR A 159 -12.82 -6.05 7.38
N VAL A 160 -13.32 -5.75 6.16
CA VAL A 160 -14.03 -6.74 5.32
C VAL A 160 -13.02 -7.54 4.53
N ARG A 161 -12.56 -8.65 5.09
CA ARG A 161 -11.58 -9.54 4.44
C ARG A 161 -11.58 -10.95 5.04
N ALA A 162 -10.95 -11.89 4.36
CA ALA A 162 -10.69 -13.23 4.88
C ALA A 162 -9.37 -13.27 5.67
N PRO A 163 -9.20 -14.22 6.62
CA PRO A 163 -7.96 -14.42 7.37
C PRO A 163 -6.90 -15.15 6.52
N SER A 164 -6.43 -14.49 5.46
CA SER A 164 -5.43 -14.99 4.53
C SER A 164 -4.71 -13.84 3.84
N PHE A 165 -3.39 -13.83 3.86
CA PHE A 165 -2.59 -12.86 3.11
C PHE A 165 -2.69 -13.03 1.60
N GLU A 166 -2.87 -14.26 1.13
CA GLU A 166 -3.08 -14.52 -0.28
C GLU A 166 -4.37 -13.84 -0.76
N SER A 167 -5.45 -13.95 0.01
CA SER A 167 -6.72 -13.29 -0.31
C SER A 167 -6.60 -11.76 -0.30
N ILE A 168 -5.81 -11.19 0.62
CA ILE A 168 -5.54 -9.74 0.71
C ILE A 168 -4.75 -9.26 -0.52
N ARG A 169 -3.83 -10.07 -1.04
CA ARG A 169 -2.99 -9.74 -2.19
C ARG A 169 -3.62 -10.04 -3.54
N ALA A 170 -4.65 -10.87 -3.56
CA ALA A 170 -5.27 -11.38 -4.80
C ALA A 170 -6.00 -10.31 -5.60
N ALA A 171 -6.49 -9.24 -4.96
CA ALA A 171 -7.18 -8.13 -5.60
C ALA A 171 -6.83 -6.81 -4.88
N PRO A 172 -6.88 -5.67 -5.59
CA PRO A 172 -6.82 -4.37 -4.95
C PRO A 172 -7.92 -4.26 -3.87
N PRO A 173 -7.60 -3.70 -2.69
CA PRO A 173 -8.62 -3.49 -1.66
C PRO A 173 -9.68 -2.51 -2.15
N PRO A 174 -10.95 -2.69 -1.77
CA PRO A 174 -12.00 -1.75 -2.11
C PRO A 174 -11.77 -0.40 -1.43
N GLU A 175 -12.04 0.67 -2.17
CA GLU A 175 -11.99 2.03 -1.64
C GLU A 175 -13.32 2.40 -0.99
N PHE A 176 -13.25 3.21 0.08
CA PHE A 176 -14.39 3.67 0.85
C PHE A 176 -14.21 5.11 1.36
N ASP A 177 -15.32 5.75 1.65
CA ASP A 177 -15.33 7.01 2.40
C ASP A 177 -15.34 6.75 3.91
N TYR A 178 -14.79 7.68 4.70
CA TYR A 178 -14.92 7.58 6.16
C TYR A 178 -15.14 8.92 6.85
N VAL A 179 -15.81 8.83 8.00
CA VAL A 179 -15.80 9.83 9.07
C VAL A 179 -15.38 9.12 10.34
N ALA A 180 -14.33 9.60 10.98
CA ALA A 180 -13.82 9.01 12.21
C ALA A 180 -13.80 10.03 13.35
N ARG A 181 -14.39 9.65 14.45
CA ARG A 181 -14.43 10.37 15.71
C ARG A 181 -13.53 9.64 16.71
N ILE A 182 -12.40 10.23 17.08
CA ILE A 182 -11.42 9.62 17.99
C ILE A 182 -11.29 10.49 19.23
N ASN A 183 -11.61 9.90 20.38
CA ASN A 183 -11.57 10.53 21.68
C ASN A 183 -10.34 10.09 22.48
N VAL A 184 -9.52 11.05 22.90
CA VAL A 184 -8.23 10.83 23.58
C VAL A 184 -8.08 11.80 24.75
N PRO A 185 -7.16 11.60 25.71
CA PRO A 185 -6.78 12.65 26.69
C PRO A 185 -6.35 13.94 25.95
N GLU A 186 -6.72 15.11 26.50
CA GLU A 186 -6.48 16.41 25.87
C GLU A 186 -5.01 16.70 25.55
N SER A 187 -4.09 16.07 26.29
CA SER A 187 -2.63 16.19 26.06
C SER A 187 -2.14 15.50 24.76
N HIS A 188 -3.01 14.73 24.09
CA HIS A 188 -2.66 13.98 22.90
C HIS A 188 -3.30 14.57 21.65
N VAL A 189 -2.59 14.39 20.54
CA VAL A 189 -3.05 14.77 19.20
C VAL A 189 -3.32 13.50 18.41
N VAL A 190 -4.44 13.49 17.72
CA VAL A 190 -4.74 12.44 16.73
C VAL A 190 -4.29 12.95 15.38
N ALA A 191 -3.37 12.24 14.73
CA ALA A 191 -2.86 12.53 13.39
C ALA A 191 -3.48 11.58 12.37
N ASN A 192 -3.96 12.14 11.26
CA ASN A 192 -4.56 11.40 10.15
C ASN A 192 -4.36 12.17 8.85
N GLY A 193 -4.35 11.47 7.71
CA GLY A 193 -4.20 12.06 6.37
C GLY A 193 -5.43 12.81 5.85
N GLY A 194 -6.57 12.69 6.51
CA GLY A 194 -7.82 13.35 6.14
C GLY A 194 -7.91 14.81 6.61
N GLU A 195 -9.06 15.40 6.34
CA GLU A 195 -9.42 16.73 6.85
C GLU A 195 -9.87 16.63 8.30
N LEU A 196 -9.28 17.44 9.17
CA LEU A 196 -9.79 17.64 10.53
C LEU A 196 -11.02 18.56 10.45
N VAL A 197 -12.20 17.96 10.57
CA VAL A 197 -13.49 18.67 10.47
C VAL A 197 -13.82 19.37 11.78
N GLU A 198 -13.51 18.74 12.92
CA GLU A 198 -13.86 19.24 14.24
C GLU A 198 -12.84 18.76 15.29
N ARG A 199 -12.51 19.65 16.24
CA ARG A 199 -11.82 19.30 17.48
C ARG A 199 -12.55 19.95 18.64
N THR A 200 -13.05 19.14 19.56
CA THR A 200 -13.72 19.60 20.79
C THR A 200 -12.97 19.08 22.00
N VAL A 201 -12.96 19.88 23.07
CA VAL A 201 -12.36 19.50 24.36
C VAL A 201 -13.44 19.58 25.43
N ARG A 202 -13.59 18.50 26.17
CA ARG A 202 -14.52 18.40 27.30
C ARG A 202 -13.98 17.46 28.35
N ASP A 203 -14.04 17.86 29.62
CA ASP A 203 -13.68 17.03 30.79
C ASP A 203 -12.26 16.43 30.71
N GLY A 204 -11.28 17.22 30.22
CA GLY A 204 -9.87 16.80 30.05
C GLY A 204 -9.61 15.84 28.89
N ARG A 205 -10.60 15.66 28.01
CA ARG A 205 -10.50 14.83 26.81
C ARG A 205 -10.73 15.66 25.56
N ALA A 206 -10.01 15.33 24.49
CA ALA A 206 -10.19 15.90 23.17
C ALA A 206 -10.81 14.86 22.23
N THR A 207 -11.82 15.29 21.48
CA THR A 207 -12.41 14.51 20.39
C THR A 207 -12.01 15.13 19.08
N TYR A 208 -11.39 14.35 18.21
CA TYR A 208 -11.01 14.71 16.85
C TYR A 208 -11.96 14.04 15.87
N VAL A 209 -12.53 14.80 14.94
CA VAL A 209 -13.38 14.29 13.86
C VAL A 209 -12.64 14.49 12.54
N TYR A 210 -12.29 13.40 11.91
CA TYR A 210 -11.65 13.39 10.60
C TYR A 210 -12.57 12.87 9.52
N ARG A 211 -12.42 13.38 8.31
CA ARG A 211 -13.03 12.89 7.08
C ARG A 211 -11.94 12.69 6.04
N ASN A 212 -12.02 11.60 5.26
CA ASN A 212 -11.10 11.41 4.14
C ASN A 212 -11.25 12.53 3.10
N LEU A 213 -10.17 12.87 2.44
CA LEU A 213 -10.15 13.87 1.36
C LEU A 213 -10.63 13.28 0.03
N ARG A 214 -10.46 11.98 -0.15
CA ARG A 214 -10.91 11.17 -1.26
C ARG A 214 -11.05 9.72 -0.81
N PRO A 215 -11.79 8.84 -1.53
CA PRO A 215 -11.89 7.44 -1.16
C PRO A 215 -10.53 6.81 -0.89
N ALA A 216 -10.42 6.07 0.19
CA ALA A 216 -9.20 5.43 0.68
C ALA A 216 -9.47 3.96 0.94
N TRP A 217 -8.44 3.13 0.83
CA TRP A 217 -8.54 1.70 1.10
C TRP A 217 -8.21 1.34 2.56
N ARG A 218 -7.73 2.32 3.33
CA ARG A 218 -7.36 2.17 4.75
C ARG A 218 -7.63 3.44 5.55
N MET A 219 -7.65 3.30 6.85
CA MET A 219 -7.65 4.40 7.82
C MET A 219 -6.50 4.20 8.80
N ASP A 220 -5.67 5.24 8.97
CA ASP A 220 -4.57 5.27 9.92
C ASP A 220 -4.75 6.46 10.86
N PHE A 221 -4.82 6.19 12.16
CA PHE A 221 -4.90 7.21 13.21
C PHE A 221 -3.74 7.02 14.16
N ALA A 222 -2.71 7.86 14.05
CA ALA A 222 -1.60 7.89 15.00
C ALA A 222 -1.91 8.87 16.14
N ILE A 223 -1.60 8.47 17.36
CA ILE A 223 -1.94 9.22 18.57
C ILE A 223 -0.70 9.33 19.42
N ALA A 224 -0.26 10.57 19.65
CA ALA A 224 0.88 10.89 20.51
C ALA A 224 0.78 12.36 20.94
N ARG A 225 1.74 12.85 21.71
CA ARG A 225 1.86 14.27 22.05
C ARG A 225 2.51 15.07 20.92
N PHE A 226 2.05 14.85 19.69
CA PHE A 226 2.64 15.43 18.49
C PHE A 226 2.77 16.96 18.54
N ARG A 227 3.83 17.47 17.88
CA ARG A 227 3.96 18.85 17.41
C ARG A 227 3.55 18.87 15.94
N THR A 228 2.72 19.83 15.58
CA THR A 228 2.25 19.99 14.21
C THR A 228 2.97 21.16 13.55
N LEU A 229 3.54 20.92 12.37
CA LEU A 229 4.12 21.93 11.49
C LEU A 229 3.33 21.96 10.19
N GLU A 230 3.10 23.15 9.64
CA GLU A 230 2.31 23.30 8.42
C GLU A 230 3.02 24.20 7.41
N ALA A 231 2.85 23.87 6.14
CA ALA A 231 3.19 24.69 4.99
C ALA A 231 2.08 24.56 3.95
N PRO A 232 1.99 25.42 2.92
CA PRO A 232 0.95 25.31 1.90
C PRO A 232 0.89 23.93 1.28
N GLY A 233 -0.22 23.21 1.50
CA GLY A 233 -0.46 21.86 1.00
C GLY A 233 0.31 20.75 1.72
N LEU A 234 1.00 21.02 2.83
CA LEU A 234 1.76 20.04 3.61
C LEU A 234 1.50 20.20 5.11
N ARG A 235 1.40 19.08 5.81
CA ARG A 235 1.34 19.01 7.28
C ARG A 235 2.28 17.92 7.77
N VAL A 236 3.02 18.20 8.85
CA VAL A 236 3.90 17.24 9.52
C VAL A 236 3.49 17.13 10.98
N PHE A 237 3.22 15.91 11.43
CA PHE A 237 3.07 15.58 12.84
C PHE A 237 4.38 14.94 13.32
N ALA A 238 5.09 15.60 14.23
CA ALA A 238 6.38 15.16 14.76
C ALA A 238 6.28 14.82 16.24
N LEU A 239 6.97 13.77 16.65
CA LEU A 239 7.14 13.44 18.05
C LEU A 239 7.92 14.56 18.77
N PRO A 240 7.64 14.86 20.05
CA PRO A 240 8.21 16.02 20.73
C PRO A 240 9.75 16.09 20.69
N GLN A 241 10.40 14.92 20.83
CA GLN A 241 11.87 14.80 20.83
C GLN A 241 12.50 15.08 19.46
N ASP A 242 11.74 14.95 18.37
CA ASP A 242 12.21 15.01 16.99
C ASP A 242 11.75 16.29 16.26
N THR A 243 11.15 17.26 17.00
CA THR A 243 10.61 18.52 16.46
C THR A 243 11.66 19.32 15.66
N ALA A 244 12.93 19.33 16.06
CA ALA A 244 14.00 19.99 15.32
C ALA A 244 14.23 19.40 13.91
N GLY A 245 13.96 18.11 13.74
CA GLY A 245 14.03 17.43 12.43
C GLY A 245 12.79 17.67 11.56
N ALA A 246 11.65 17.97 12.17
CA ALA A 246 10.38 18.13 11.47
C ALA A 246 10.40 19.25 10.42
N GLU A 247 11.09 20.38 10.70
CA GLU A 247 11.27 21.44 9.71
C GLU A 247 12.07 20.98 8.49
N ARG A 248 13.08 20.12 8.71
CA ARG A 248 13.88 19.54 7.63
C ARG A 248 13.02 18.62 6.79
N VAL A 249 12.24 17.72 7.42
CA VAL A 249 11.30 16.82 6.74
C VAL A 249 10.28 17.63 5.94
N LEU A 250 9.69 18.68 6.52
CA LEU A 250 8.72 19.54 5.84
C LEU A 250 9.33 20.20 4.59
N ARG A 251 10.56 20.75 4.69
CA ARG A 251 11.27 21.34 3.54
C ARG A 251 11.63 20.30 2.48
N ALA A 252 12.17 19.15 2.89
CA ALA A 252 12.54 18.07 1.98
C ALA A 252 11.34 17.50 1.23
N ALA A 253 10.22 17.28 1.92
CA ALA A 253 8.97 16.87 1.32
C ALA A 253 8.45 17.88 0.30
N GLY A 254 8.44 19.16 0.63
CA GLY A 254 8.04 20.24 -0.27
C GLY A 254 8.90 20.29 -1.53
N ALA A 255 10.22 20.15 -1.39
CA ALA A 255 11.16 20.12 -2.51
C ALA A 255 10.94 18.88 -3.40
N CYS A 256 10.78 17.69 -2.79
CA CYS A 256 10.53 16.45 -3.50
C CYS A 256 9.19 16.48 -4.27
N MET A 257 8.12 16.96 -3.64
CA MET A 257 6.82 17.13 -4.30
C MET A 257 6.88 18.13 -5.46
N ALA A 258 7.62 19.25 -5.31
CA ALA A 258 7.81 20.21 -6.38
C ALA A 258 8.59 19.57 -7.55
N LEU A 259 9.62 18.79 -7.27
CA LEU A 259 10.41 18.06 -8.25
C LEU A 259 9.54 17.08 -9.06
N PHE A 260 8.79 16.22 -8.38
CA PHE A 260 7.94 15.23 -9.04
C PHE A 260 6.75 15.86 -9.78
N ARG A 261 6.16 16.94 -9.26
CA ARG A 261 5.17 17.74 -10.01
C ARG A 261 5.74 18.30 -11.29
N GLY A 262 7.00 18.76 -11.25
CA GLY A 262 7.71 19.25 -12.44
C GLY A 262 7.96 18.15 -13.48
N TRP A 263 8.20 16.90 -13.02
CA TRP A 263 8.45 15.77 -13.89
C TRP A 263 7.17 15.11 -14.44
N PHE A 264 6.20 14.87 -13.58
CA PHE A 264 5.04 14.00 -13.86
C PHE A 264 3.73 14.76 -14.01
N GLY A 265 3.71 16.03 -13.64
CA GLY A 265 2.52 16.87 -13.61
C GLY A 265 1.85 16.91 -12.23
N PRO A 266 0.80 17.73 -12.09
CA PRO A 266 0.10 17.91 -10.83
C PRO A 266 -0.58 16.61 -10.37
N LEU A 267 -0.65 16.44 -9.05
CA LEU A 267 -1.54 15.45 -8.46
C LEU A 267 -2.98 15.89 -8.67
N GLN A 268 -3.85 14.96 -9.06
CA GLN A 268 -5.28 15.25 -9.09
C GLN A 268 -5.84 15.19 -7.66
N ASP A 269 -6.63 16.19 -7.31
CA ASP A 269 -7.44 16.25 -6.10
C ASP A 269 -6.68 16.05 -4.76
N ALA A 270 -5.40 16.49 -4.70
CA ALA A 270 -4.62 16.45 -3.46
C ALA A 270 -4.54 17.86 -2.82
N PRO A 271 -5.53 18.28 -2.02
CA PRO A 271 -5.56 19.61 -1.41
C PRO A 271 -4.49 19.77 -0.33
N ALA A 272 -4.16 18.72 0.40
CA ALA A 272 -3.12 18.70 1.42
C ALA A 272 -2.53 17.29 1.52
N PHE A 273 -1.25 17.22 1.90
CA PHE A 273 -0.54 15.97 2.14
C PHE A 273 0.02 15.96 3.56
N THR A 274 -0.13 14.86 4.26
CA THR A 274 0.24 14.74 5.67
C THR A 274 1.38 13.75 5.85
N ILE A 275 2.41 14.14 6.61
CA ILE A 275 3.49 13.25 7.04
C ILE A 275 3.34 13.06 8.54
N ILE A 276 3.28 11.83 8.98
CA ILE A 276 3.07 11.46 10.37
C ILE A 276 4.28 10.66 10.82
N GLU A 277 5.03 11.18 11.78
CA GLU A 277 6.14 10.47 12.37
C GLU A 277 5.66 9.25 13.17
N ILE A 278 6.30 8.11 12.91
CA ILE A 278 6.11 6.88 13.67
C ILE A 278 7.45 6.45 14.29
N PRO A 279 7.44 5.71 15.42
CA PRO A 279 8.67 5.23 16.06
C PRO A 279 9.55 4.40 15.13
N ASP A 280 10.85 4.34 15.43
CA ASP A 280 11.79 3.48 14.70
C ASP A 280 11.37 2.01 14.76
N GLY A 281 11.64 1.29 13.66
CA GLY A 281 11.36 -0.14 13.55
C GLY A 281 9.92 -0.47 13.15
N TRP A 282 9.10 0.54 12.84
CA TRP A 282 7.70 0.31 12.45
C TRP A 282 7.47 0.25 10.93
N GLY A 283 8.47 0.56 10.12
CA GLY A 283 8.36 0.61 8.66
C GLY A 283 7.46 1.75 8.16
N SER A 284 8.00 2.58 7.29
CA SER A 284 7.24 3.66 6.65
C SER A 284 6.23 3.11 5.66
N GLN A 285 5.15 3.84 5.44
CA GLN A 285 4.06 3.46 4.55
C GLN A 285 3.39 4.69 3.95
N ALA A 286 3.12 4.66 2.66
CA ALA A 286 2.27 5.65 2.02
C ALA A 286 0.79 5.22 2.02
N ASP A 287 -0.08 6.18 2.25
CA ASP A 287 -1.51 6.11 1.98
C ASP A 287 -1.86 7.16 0.91
N VAL A 288 -3.13 7.25 0.58
CA VAL A 288 -3.68 8.11 -0.48
C VAL A 288 -3.34 9.59 -0.28
N THR A 289 -3.32 10.07 0.97
CA THR A 289 -3.11 11.48 1.35
C THR A 289 -2.11 11.66 2.48
N SER A 290 -1.43 10.60 2.90
CA SER A 290 -0.46 10.65 4.00
C SER A 290 0.68 9.64 3.84
N ILE A 291 1.75 9.92 4.57
CA ILE A 291 2.86 9.00 4.81
C ILE A 291 3.00 8.81 6.32
N LEU A 292 3.07 7.57 6.75
CA LEU A 292 3.63 7.19 8.02
C LEU A 292 5.14 7.09 7.83
N GLN A 293 5.91 8.01 8.42
CA GLN A 293 7.34 8.14 8.21
C GLN A 293 8.12 7.76 9.46
N ALA A 294 9.01 6.78 9.36
CA ALA A 294 9.86 6.36 10.47
C ALA A 294 10.73 7.51 11.02
N ALA A 295 10.89 7.57 12.33
CA ALA A 295 11.59 8.62 13.07
C ALA A 295 13.04 8.84 12.62
N ALA A 296 13.67 7.85 12.00
CA ALA A 296 15.01 7.97 11.45
C ALA A 296 15.17 9.18 10.51
N ALA A 297 14.19 9.47 9.64
CA ALA A 297 14.20 10.61 8.73
C ALA A 297 14.18 11.96 9.48
N PHE A 298 13.56 12.00 10.65
CA PHE A 298 13.53 13.20 11.50
C PHE A 298 14.85 13.43 12.24
N ARG A 299 15.58 12.38 12.57
CA ARG A 299 16.83 12.44 13.35
C ARG A 299 18.07 12.57 12.48
N ASP A 300 18.12 11.87 11.36
CA ASP A 300 19.28 11.79 10.48
C ASP A 300 18.95 12.34 9.08
N PRO A 301 19.62 13.43 8.65
CA PRO A 301 19.48 13.93 7.29
C PRO A 301 19.81 12.91 6.20
N GLY A 302 20.68 11.93 6.49
CA GLY A 302 21.03 10.86 5.55
C GLY A 302 19.91 9.82 5.33
N GLN A 303 18.83 9.88 6.10
CA GLN A 303 17.69 8.96 6.02
C GLN A 303 16.48 9.54 5.27
N MET A 304 16.67 10.63 4.50
CA MET A 304 15.59 11.22 3.69
C MET A 304 15.15 10.35 2.51
N HIS A 305 15.96 9.36 2.15
CA HIS A 305 15.67 8.47 1.03
C HIS A 305 14.29 7.82 1.11
N GLU A 306 13.95 7.27 2.27
CA GLU A 306 12.66 6.63 2.50
C GLU A 306 11.48 7.61 2.30
N LEU A 307 11.63 8.86 2.74
CA LEU A 307 10.65 9.92 2.49
C LEU A 307 10.43 10.16 0.99
N TYR A 308 11.50 10.21 0.19
CA TYR A 308 11.40 10.39 -1.25
C TYR A 308 10.74 9.19 -1.94
N HIS A 309 11.02 7.97 -1.44
CA HIS A 309 10.37 6.75 -1.86
C HIS A 309 8.86 6.85 -1.66
N GLU A 310 8.43 7.13 -0.44
CA GLU A 310 7.01 7.20 -0.09
C GLU A 310 6.28 8.34 -0.83
N ILE A 311 6.91 9.51 -0.99
CA ILE A 311 6.34 10.61 -1.78
C ILE A 311 6.14 10.21 -3.25
N SER A 312 7.02 9.38 -3.81
CA SER A 312 6.89 8.94 -5.20
C SER A 312 5.61 8.14 -5.45
N HIS A 313 5.13 7.41 -4.42
CA HIS A 313 3.89 6.64 -4.50
C HIS A 313 2.63 7.50 -4.74
N LEU A 314 2.68 8.82 -4.52
CA LEU A 314 1.58 9.72 -4.87
C LEU A 314 1.29 9.75 -6.38
N TRP A 315 2.26 9.40 -7.21
CA TRP A 315 2.11 9.23 -8.66
C TRP A 315 1.90 7.77 -9.09
N ASN A 316 1.63 6.87 -8.15
CA ASN A 316 1.25 5.51 -8.49
C ASN A 316 -0.15 5.47 -9.13
N VAL A 317 -0.33 4.44 -9.93
CA VAL A 317 -1.60 4.06 -10.54
C VAL A 317 -2.08 2.78 -9.86
N PRO A 318 -3.34 2.70 -9.44
CA PRO A 318 -3.90 1.45 -8.92
C PRO A 318 -3.72 0.31 -9.93
N ALA A 319 -3.09 -0.79 -9.52
CA ALA A 319 -2.84 -1.92 -10.39
C ALA A 319 -4.11 -2.72 -10.64
N ARG A 320 -4.38 -3.07 -11.91
CA ARG A 320 -5.49 -3.94 -12.33
C ARG A 320 -5.07 -5.35 -12.71
N ASP A 321 -3.77 -5.62 -12.67
CA ASP A 321 -3.23 -6.95 -12.95
C ASP A 321 -3.59 -7.92 -11.82
N ALA A 322 -4.08 -9.12 -12.16
CA ALA A 322 -4.15 -10.20 -11.21
C ALA A 322 -2.73 -10.59 -10.76
N SER A 323 -2.51 -10.74 -9.45
CA SER A 323 -1.21 -11.07 -8.87
C SER A 323 -0.09 -10.09 -9.32
N PHE A 324 -0.35 -8.79 -9.18
CA PHE A 324 0.56 -7.74 -9.59
C PHE A 324 1.98 -7.93 -9.07
N CYS A 325 2.96 -7.84 -9.95
CA CYS A 325 4.37 -8.05 -9.58
C CYS A 325 4.99 -6.90 -8.77
N ARG A 326 4.27 -5.82 -8.51
CA ARG A 326 4.70 -4.63 -7.76
C ARG A 326 5.92 -3.92 -8.37
N TRP A 327 5.99 -3.82 -9.70
CA TRP A 327 7.04 -3.02 -10.34
C TRP A 327 7.02 -1.53 -9.93
N ASN A 328 5.88 -1.03 -9.44
CA ASN A 328 5.76 0.31 -8.86
C ASN A 328 6.72 0.53 -7.69
N GLU A 329 7.04 -0.49 -6.89
CA GLU A 329 8.06 -0.41 -5.84
C GLU A 329 9.47 -0.23 -6.42
N GLY A 330 9.73 -0.88 -7.55
CA GLY A 330 10.97 -0.67 -8.31
C GLY A 330 11.07 0.74 -8.90
N LEU A 331 9.92 1.30 -9.36
CA LEU A 331 9.85 2.69 -9.78
C LEU A 331 10.10 3.64 -8.61
N ALA A 332 9.48 3.39 -7.46
CA ALA A 332 9.69 4.19 -6.27
C ALA A 332 11.14 4.16 -5.78
N ALA A 333 11.78 2.98 -5.76
CA ALA A 333 13.20 2.84 -5.43
C ALA A 333 14.13 3.56 -6.43
N PHE A 334 13.75 3.60 -7.71
CA PHE A 334 14.47 4.39 -8.71
C PHE A 334 14.28 5.90 -8.49
N LEU A 335 13.05 6.34 -8.26
CA LEU A 335 12.72 7.76 -8.04
C LEU A 335 13.31 8.29 -6.74
N GLU A 336 13.35 7.47 -5.69
CA GLU A 336 14.10 7.74 -4.45
C GLU A 336 15.56 8.10 -4.75
N ALA A 337 16.26 7.22 -5.50
CA ALA A 337 17.66 7.42 -5.85
C ALA A 337 17.86 8.66 -6.75
N LEU A 338 16.96 8.89 -7.69
CA LEU A 338 17.03 10.05 -8.58
C LEU A 338 16.72 11.36 -7.83
N ALA A 339 15.74 11.36 -6.94
CA ALA A 339 15.41 12.52 -6.11
C ALA A 339 16.57 12.88 -5.17
N ALA A 340 17.18 11.88 -4.52
CA ALA A 340 18.33 12.09 -3.66
C ALA A 340 19.51 12.73 -4.43
N GLU A 341 19.82 12.26 -5.65
CA GLU A 341 20.84 12.91 -6.49
C GLU A 341 20.50 14.36 -6.80
N LYS A 342 19.22 14.66 -7.09
CA LYS A 342 18.79 16.00 -7.49
C LYS A 342 18.65 16.99 -6.34
N LEU A 343 18.26 16.52 -5.16
CA LEU A 343 17.99 17.36 -3.98
C LEU A 343 19.18 17.43 -3.03
N ASP A 344 19.85 16.30 -2.82
CA ASP A 344 20.93 16.18 -1.83
C ASP A 344 22.33 16.17 -2.49
N GLY A 345 22.41 15.94 -3.79
CA GLY A 345 23.65 15.89 -4.58
C GLY A 345 24.45 14.61 -4.43
N THR A 346 24.20 13.80 -3.40
CA THR A 346 24.89 12.54 -3.12
C THR A 346 23.99 11.57 -2.35
N PRO A 347 24.13 10.24 -2.55
CA PRO A 347 24.98 9.60 -3.56
C PRO A 347 24.43 9.79 -4.98
N THR A 348 25.31 9.67 -5.99
CA THR A 348 24.87 9.75 -7.39
C THR A 348 23.98 8.58 -7.76
N LEU A 349 23.09 8.76 -8.72
CA LEU A 349 22.21 7.70 -9.23
C LEU A 349 23.00 6.47 -9.70
N ASP A 350 24.14 6.69 -10.38
CA ASP A 350 25.03 5.59 -10.84
C ASP A 350 25.60 4.80 -9.67
N ALA A 351 26.06 5.47 -8.61
CA ALA A 351 26.58 4.81 -7.42
C ALA A 351 25.52 3.97 -6.69
N GLN A 352 24.29 4.49 -6.62
CA GLN A 352 23.16 3.75 -6.06
C GLN A 352 22.81 2.53 -6.91
N ALA A 353 22.72 2.69 -8.22
CA ALA A 353 22.44 1.59 -9.14
C ALA A 353 23.52 0.49 -9.08
N GLU A 354 24.80 0.85 -8.96
CA GLU A 354 25.89 -0.16 -8.76
C GLU A 354 25.75 -0.91 -7.42
N LYS A 355 25.36 -0.21 -6.35
CA LYS A 355 25.07 -0.84 -5.05
C LYS A 355 23.92 -1.84 -5.15
N VAL A 356 22.84 -1.46 -5.85
CA VAL A 356 21.67 -2.33 -6.06
C VAL A 356 22.04 -3.52 -6.95
N ALA A 357 22.78 -3.31 -8.02
CA ALA A 357 23.25 -4.40 -8.90
C ALA A 357 24.10 -5.44 -8.17
N ARG A 358 24.98 -4.99 -7.29
CA ARG A 358 25.76 -5.90 -6.44
C ARG A 358 24.84 -6.73 -5.52
N ARG A 359 23.93 -6.07 -4.80
CA ARG A 359 22.99 -6.76 -3.90
C ARG A 359 22.06 -7.71 -4.64
N LEU A 360 21.65 -7.37 -5.85
CA LEU A 360 20.80 -8.23 -6.66
C LEU A 360 21.55 -9.48 -7.13
N ARG A 361 22.85 -9.37 -7.48
CA ARG A 361 23.71 -10.54 -7.76
C ARG A 361 23.86 -11.46 -6.55
N GLU A 362 24.10 -10.88 -5.36
CA GLU A 362 24.18 -11.62 -4.09
C GLU A 362 22.85 -12.35 -3.82
N ARG A 363 21.74 -11.65 -3.93
CA ARG A 363 20.40 -12.20 -3.74
C ARG A 363 20.06 -13.32 -4.73
N ALA A 364 20.47 -13.20 -6.00
CA ALA A 364 20.28 -14.25 -7.01
C ALA A 364 21.15 -15.50 -6.78
N ALA A 365 22.21 -15.38 -6.00
CA ALA A 365 22.99 -16.54 -5.54
C ALA A 365 22.31 -17.27 -4.37
N GLU A 366 21.58 -16.53 -3.52
CA GLU A 366 20.86 -17.07 -2.36
C GLU A 366 19.51 -17.68 -2.74
N ASP A 367 18.77 -17.05 -3.65
CA ASP A 367 17.44 -17.51 -4.08
C ASP A 367 17.43 -17.93 -5.57
N PRO A 368 17.46 -19.24 -5.87
CA PRO A 368 17.49 -19.74 -7.23
C PRO A 368 16.23 -19.41 -8.05
N ARG A 369 15.12 -19.03 -7.40
CA ARG A 369 13.88 -18.65 -8.10
C ARG A 369 14.09 -17.42 -8.99
N LEU A 370 15.01 -16.51 -8.63
CA LEU A 370 15.38 -15.36 -9.46
C LEU A 370 15.95 -15.75 -10.83
N ARG A 371 16.43 -17.01 -10.99
CA ARG A 371 16.93 -17.54 -12.26
C ARG A 371 15.84 -18.10 -13.18
N THR A 372 14.66 -18.38 -12.63
CA THR A 372 13.59 -19.12 -13.32
C THR A 372 12.28 -18.39 -13.37
N VAL A 373 12.05 -17.45 -12.45
CA VAL A 373 10.80 -16.66 -12.37
C VAL A 373 11.05 -15.27 -12.94
N PRO A 374 10.42 -14.88 -14.06
CA PRO A 374 10.50 -13.52 -14.58
C PRO A 374 9.78 -12.54 -13.66
N MET A 375 10.20 -11.28 -13.68
CA MET A 375 9.64 -10.26 -12.77
C MET A 375 8.13 -10.11 -12.90
N ILE A 376 7.57 -10.25 -14.10
CA ILE A 376 6.12 -10.18 -14.32
C ILE A 376 5.32 -11.20 -13.48
N ASP A 377 5.94 -12.29 -13.10
CA ASP A 377 5.32 -13.35 -12.31
C ASP A 377 5.68 -13.31 -10.81
N TYR A 378 6.41 -12.29 -10.33
CA TYR A 378 6.77 -12.18 -8.91
C TYR A 378 5.55 -12.13 -7.98
N GLY A 379 4.43 -11.54 -8.42
CA GLY A 379 3.19 -11.56 -7.65
C GLY A 379 2.65 -12.97 -7.41
N LYS A 380 2.66 -13.81 -8.46
CA LYS A 380 2.22 -15.22 -8.39
C LYS A 380 3.18 -16.09 -7.58
N ALA A 381 4.48 -15.78 -7.64
CA ALA A 381 5.53 -16.54 -6.96
C ALA A 381 5.78 -16.10 -5.50
N GLY A 382 5.09 -15.09 -5.00
CA GLY A 382 5.34 -14.52 -3.67
C GLY A 382 6.70 -13.84 -3.54
N MET A 383 7.22 -13.27 -4.64
CA MET A 383 8.55 -12.66 -4.72
C MET A 383 8.51 -11.13 -4.88
N THR A 384 7.40 -10.49 -4.54
CA THR A 384 7.23 -9.04 -4.75
C THR A 384 8.26 -8.16 -4.04
N GLY A 385 8.89 -8.66 -2.98
CA GLY A 385 10.01 -7.99 -2.32
C GLY A 385 11.27 -7.85 -3.18
N ASP A 386 11.45 -8.70 -4.19
CA ASP A 386 12.58 -8.61 -5.12
C ASP A 386 12.34 -7.57 -6.23
N SER A 387 11.08 -7.11 -6.42
CA SER A 387 10.70 -6.06 -7.38
C SER A 387 11.37 -4.71 -7.11
N TYR A 388 11.66 -4.39 -5.85
CA TYR A 388 12.39 -3.17 -5.46
C TYR A 388 13.74 -3.06 -6.18
N ARG A 389 14.53 -4.14 -6.18
CA ARG A 389 15.89 -4.15 -6.75
C ARG A 389 15.87 -4.37 -8.25
N THR A 390 15.13 -5.40 -8.71
CA THR A 390 15.05 -5.72 -10.15
C THR A 390 14.40 -4.57 -10.91
N GLY A 391 13.30 -4.03 -10.39
CA GLY A 391 12.59 -2.89 -10.96
C GLY A 391 13.41 -1.61 -10.93
N MET A 392 14.14 -1.33 -9.83
CA MET A 392 15.02 -0.15 -9.77
C MET A 392 16.03 -0.13 -10.93
N LEU A 393 16.68 -1.25 -11.21
CA LEU A 393 17.63 -1.34 -12.32
C LEU A 393 16.97 -1.31 -13.70
N MET A 394 15.77 -1.89 -13.84
CA MET A 394 14.98 -1.79 -15.05
C MET A 394 14.64 -0.32 -15.36
N PHE A 395 14.15 0.43 -14.36
CA PHE A 395 13.83 1.84 -14.52
C PHE A 395 15.07 2.73 -14.72
N TYR A 396 16.17 2.39 -14.07
CA TYR A 396 17.45 3.01 -14.33
C TYR A 396 17.87 2.84 -15.80
N ALA A 397 17.78 1.62 -16.34
CA ALA A 397 18.12 1.36 -17.73
C ALA A 397 17.15 2.07 -18.70
N LEU A 398 15.85 2.09 -18.39
CA LEU A 398 14.84 2.82 -19.15
C LEU A 398 15.12 4.33 -19.17
N TYR A 399 15.44 4.91 -18.01
CA TYR A 399 15.78 6.35 -17.90
C TYR A 399 17.04 6.70 -18.71
N ARG A 400 18.06 5.85 -18.66
CA ARG A 400 19.31 6.04 -19.42
C ARG A 400 19.13 5.80 -20.92
N LEU A 401 18.19 4.95 -21.32
CA LEU A 401 17.88 4.66 -22.72
C LEU A 401 17.04 5.75 -23.36
N ALA A 402 15.90 6.07 -22.76
CA ALA A 402 14.93 7.00 -23.29
C ALA A 402 15.29 8.48 -23.05
N GLY A 403 16.09 8.75 -22.03
CA GLY A 403 16.42 10.10 -21.56
C GLY A 403 15.37 10.67 -20.60
N PRO A 404 15.72 11.72 -19.84
CA PRO A 404 14.87 12.29 -18.79
C PRO A 404 13.49 12.74 -19.26
N GLU A 405 13.43 13.42 -20.39
CA GLU A 405 12.18 14.00 -20.92
C GLU A 405 11.18 12.91 -21.32
N ALA A 406 11.65 11.90 -22.07
CA ALA A 406 10.81 10.78 -22.49
C ALA A 406 10.40 9.92 -21.27
N PHE A 407 11.30 9.68 -20.33
CA PHE A 407 10.98 8.97 -19.10
C PHE A 407 9.88 9.69 -18.30
N ASN A 408 10.00 11.00 -18.12
CA ASN A 408 8.99 11.81 -17.43
C ASN A 408 7.64 11.79 -18.16
N ALA A 409 7.64 11.82 -19.50
CA ALA A 409 6.44 11.71 -20.32
C ALA A 409 5.79 10.32 -20.21
N ILE A 410 6.59 9.25 -20.06
CA ILE A 410 6.10 7.88 -19.83
C ILE A 410 5.37 7.83 -18.48
N VAL A 411 6.08 8.13 -17.39
CA VAL A 411 5.54 8.00 -16.03
C VAL A 411 4.38 8.95 -15.77
N GLY A 412 4.57 10.24 -16.03
CA GLY A 412 3.53 11.26 -15.81
C GLY A 412 2.32 11.08 -16.71
N GLY A 413 2.53 10.58 -17.94
CA GLY A 413 1.43 10.28 -18.83
C GLY A 413 0.64 9.05 -18.42
N TYR A 414 1.32 7.98 -17.97
CA TYR A 414 0.66 6.80 -17.43
C TYR A 414 -0.19 7.17 -16.21
N TYR A 415 0.34 7.97 -15.30
CA TYR A 415 -0.40 8.48 -14.15
C TYR A 415 -1.67 9.24 -14.60
N ARG A 416 -1.55 10.26 -15.45
CA ARG A 416 -2.70 11.08 -15.90
C ARG A 416 -3.80 10.26 -16.59
N GLU A 417 -3.42 9.22 -17.33
CA GLU A 417 -4.36 8.41 -18.10
C GLU A 417 -5.08 7.37 -17.22
N HIS A 418 -4.39 6.81 -16.21
CA HIS A 418 -4.87 5.63 -15.52
C HIS A 418 -5.16 5.84 -14.02
N GLN A 419 -4.78 6.95 -13.40
CA GLN A 419 -4.91 7.16 -11.95
C GLN A 419 -6.34 6.96 -11.40
N ALA A 420 -7.36 7.40 -12.16
CA ALA A 420 -8.75 7.31 -11.72
C ALA A 420 -9.40 5.93 -11.91
N ARG A 421 -8.88 5.13 -12.84
CA ARG A 421 -9.50 3.85 -13.23
C ARG A 421 -8.59 2.64 -13.05
N GLY A 422 -7.38 2.89 -12.62
CA GLY A 422 -6.31 1.89 -12.59
C GLY A 422 -5.75 1.58 -13.97
N GLY A 423 -4.57 0.96 -13.98
CA GLY A 423 -3.87 0.56 -15.19
C GLY A 423 -3.22 -0.81 -15.05
N THR A 424 -2.84 -1.40 -16.18
CA THR A 424 -2.14 -2.68 -16.22
C THR A 424 -0.66 -2.50 -16.54
N THR A 425 0.15 -3.49 -16.23
CA THR A 425 1.55 -3.57 -16.67
C THR A 425 1.66 -3.45 -18.18
N ALA A 426 0.72 -4.07 -18.93
CA ALA A 426 0.69 -3.99 -20.39
C ALA A 426 0.43 -2.56 -20.90
N ASP A 427 -0.39 -1.77 -20.21
CA ASP A 427 -0.62 -0.36 -20.55
C ASP A 427 0.65 0.47 -20.36
N PHE A 428 1.36 0.22 -19.24
CA PHE A 428 2.64 0.89 -18.96
C PHE A 428 3.72 0.53 -20.00
N VAL A 429 3.88 -0.74 -20.36
CA VAL A 429 4.82 -1.22 -21.34
C VAL A 429 4.53 -0.59 -22.71
N ARG A 430 3.30 -0.69 -23.20
CA ARG A 430 2.87 -0.11 -24.48
C ARG A 430 3.15 1.38 -24.58
N ARG A 431 2.87 2.14 -23.51
CA ARG A 431 3.18 3.56 -23.45
C ARG A 431 4.68 3.81 -23.52
N SER A 432 5.45 3.02 -22.77
CA SER A 432 6.91 3.13 -22.74
C SER A 432 7.53 2.86 -24.11
N GLU A 433 7.07 1.84 -24.81
CA GLU A 433 7.51 1.52 -26.18
C GLU A 433 7.17 2.63 -27.18
N THR A 434 5.96 3.21 -27.05
CA THR A 434 5.52 4.30 -27.93
C THR A 434 6.38 5.56 -27.79
N ILE A 435 6.80 5.89 -26.56
CA ILE A 435 7.50 7.14 -26.25
C ILE A 435 9.02 6.97 -26.22
N GLY A 436 9.48 5.85 -25.66
CA GLY A 436 10.91 5.63 -25.37
C GLY A 436 11.73 5.08 -26.55
N GLY A 437 11.07 4.72 -27.65
CA GLY A 437 11.73 4.29 -28.88
C GLY A 437 12.03 2.78 -28.95
N PRO A 438 12.70 2.34 -30.05
CA PRO A 438 12.78 0.92 -30.43
C PRO A 438 13.54 0.02 -29.44
N GLY A 439 14.44 0.57 -28.64
CA GLY A 439 15.19 -0.20 -27.64
C GLY A 439 14.39 -0.57 -26.40
N VAL A 440 13.19 -0.01 -26.18
CA VAL A 440 12.40 -0.22 -24.95
C VAL A 440 11.77 -1.61 -24.93
N ALA A 441 11.28 -2.13 -26.05
CA ALA A 441 10.71 -3.48 -26.11
C ALA A 441 11.74 -4.57 -25.75
N PRO A 442 12.96 -4.62 -26.32
CA PRO A 442 13.99 -5.53 -25.88
C PRO A 442 14.39 -5.36 -24.38
N LEU A 443 14.39 -4.13 -23.87
CA LEU A 443 14.65 -3.88 -22.46
C LEU A 443 13.61 -4.56 -21.57
N PHE A 444 12.32 -4.36 -21.83
CA PHE A 444 11.29 -5.04 -21.05
C PHE A 444 11.29 -6.55 -21.24
N GLN A 445 11.63 -7.04 -22.45
CA GLN A 445 11.79 -8.47 -22.66
C GLN A 445 12.84 -9.07 -21.72
N ASP A 446 13.98 -8.42 -21.55
CA ASP A 446 15.07 -8.92 -20.70
C ASP A 446 14.80 -8.74 -19.20
N TRP A 447 14.20 -7.63 -18.78
CA TRP A 447 14.08 -7.25 -17.37
C TRP A 447 12.72 -7.58 -16.73
N LEU A 448 11.64 -7.60 -17.52
CA LEU A 448 10.30 -7.82 -17.01
C LEU A 448 9.76 -9.20 -17.39
N PHE A 449 9.89 -9.60 -18.65
CA PHE A 449 9.26 -10.80 -19.20
C PHE A 449 10.14 -12.05 -19.19
N THR A 450 11.46 -11.91 -18.98
CA THR A 450 12.39 -13.02 -18.81
C THR A 450 13.32 -12.78 -17.63
N THR A 451 14.28 -13.70 -17.44
CA THR A 451 15.32 -13.58 -16.41
C THR A 451 16.69 -13.21 -17.01
N HIS A 452 16.76 -12.77 -18.26
CA HIS A 452 18.00 -12.45 -18.97
C HIS A 452 18.80 -11.30 -18.33
N TRP A 453 18.14 -10.42 -17.56
CA TRP A 453 18.81 -9.40 -16.77
C TRP A 453 19.92 -10.00 -15.87
N LEU A 454 19.76 -11.26 -15.44
CA LEU A 454 20.74 -11.92 -14.59
C LEU A 454 22.05 -12.19 -15.34
N ASP A 455 21.96 -12.67 -16.59
CA ASP A 455 23.12 -12.89 -17.46
C ASP A 455 23.81 -11.57 -17.79
N ILE A 456 23.00 -10.51 -17.99
CA ILE A 456 23.51 -9.15 -18.21
C ILE A 456 24.33 -8.68 -16.99
N LEU A 457 23.81 -8.85 -15.79
CA LEU A 457 24.55 -8.50 -14.57
C LEU A 457 25.76 -9.40 -14.31
N ALA A 458 25.69 -10.70 -14.67
CA ALA A 458 26.76 -11.66 -14.51
C ALA A 458 27.94 -11.41 -15.48
N SER A 459 27.70 -10.78 -16.64
CA SER A 459 28.71 -10.43 -17.62
C SER A 459 29.75 -9.41 -17.13
N GLY A 460 29.57 -8.84 -15.93
CA GLY A 460 30.46 -7.82 -15.35
C GLY A 460 30.27 -6.42 -15.98
N ALA A 461 29.23 -6.22 -16.79
CA ALA A 461 28.94 -4.91 -17.36
C ALA A 461 28.70 -3.87 -16.25
N LYS A 462 29.28 -2.68 -16.41
CA LYS A 462 29.02 -1.56 -15.52
C LYS A 462 27.56 -1.10 -15.69
N VAL A 463 26.92 -0.74 -14.60
CA VAL A 463 25.50 -0.36 -14.60
C VAL A 463 25.22 0.79 -15.59
N ARG A 464 26.12 1.77 -15.68
CA ARG A 464 26.01 2.89 -16.64
C ARG A 464 25.99 2.44 -18.13
N GLU A 465 26.41 1.22 -18.42
CA GLU A 465 26.46 0.67 -19.77
C GLU A 465 25.23 -0.19 -20.11
N LEU A 466 24.36 -0.48 -19.13
CA LEU A 466 23.19 -1.33 -19.31
C LEU A 466 22.30 -0.84 -20.47
N ALA A 467 22.04 0.45 -20.55
CA ALA A 467 21.22 1.03 -21.60
C ALA A 467 21.83 0.92 -23.00
N ASN A 468 23.17 0.84 -23.11
CA ASN A 468 23.86 0.75 -24.41
C ASN A 468 23.53 -0.54 -25.18
N ARG A 469 23.11 -1.59 -24.47
CA ARG A 469 22.70 -2.88 -25.07
C ARG A 469 21.43 -2.76 -25.92
N TYR A 470 20.60 -1.74 -25.64
CA TYR A 470 19.28 -1.54 -26.24
C TYR A 470 19.26 -0.38 -27.22
N ARG A 471 20.38 0.31 -27.38
CA ARG A 471 20.50 1.36 -28.41
C ARG A 471 20.65 0.71 -29.78
N PRO A 472 19.94 1.24 -30.82
CA PRO A 472 20.08 0.74 -32.18
C PRO A 472 21.50 0.90 -32.75
#